data_f37f75b72bc7437b418e3aa73a86cfc1
#
_entry.id   f37f75b72bc7437b418e3aa73a86cfc1
#
_cell.length_a   1.000
_cell.length_b   1.000
_cell.length_c   1.000
_cell.angle_alpha   90.00
_cell.angle_beta   90.00
_cell.angle_gamma   90.00
#
_symmetry.space_group_name_H-M   'P 1'
#
loop_
_entity.id
_entity.type
_entity.pdbx_description
1 polymer ?
#
loop_
_entity_poly.entity_id
_entity_poly.type
_entity_poly.pdbx_seq_one_letter_code
_entity_poly.pdbx_strand_id
1 'polypeptide(L)'
;MSTRIEKNYKIIVVGSGLPSLNFIDSFLKKNKKIDVISPDFDEELDESNVFNNHIFEIFPTPEIKKRVEKVKNYFISNNLQVDKNCKILGSLEFGGLSNYWGLQVDKDIIEDIKHLKKSTVKSIKHHFYNLLKSSGFIGEFKLSKKLKFKNDYEIPEKLEDLIKQKDKNYSLTKSILAFFTNSKKKVKLGDIKEKKSKFISSNFFKKSLKSKNIKFHNYYVEKIYKERNKIILLCKNSKGRKKFIADKVVLGCGTIVTTKLILDFLKINKEVRIKHHPRLLSAFLSKIKIPSTMDFTPSLLQIKNKKKNDRYIADIRPGNSIITDAIIDLYKFLLPLKFFINHIKEYLIFSNILLDSKYSDLYMKVEKNSVTKIYSKNQPISFELKKKNKNIFRFLLKNKIIYPIYKTSFPGTGAEYHYFGTIPINSSKSKLSVNENCQLKSNPNIYIVDGSVFDFRVNKYPLALIMANARRIGNNIK
;
A
#
# COMPACT_ATOMS: atom_id res chain seq x y z
N MET A 1 29.50 -6.66 24.20
CA MET A 1 28.89 -5.34 23.92
C MET A 1 27.77 -5.08 24.92
N SER A 2 27.88 -4.07 25.77
CA SER A 2 26.86 -3.75 26.77
C SER A 2 25.65 -3.16 26.10
N THR A 3 24.52 -3.79 26.31
CA THR A 3 23.20 -3.26 25.88
C THR A 3 22.79 -2.12 26.82
N ARG A 4 22.77 -0.92 26.33
CA ARG A 4 22.29 0.24 27.10
C ARG A 4 20.78 0.10 27.35
N ILE A 5 20.34 0.04 28.59
CA ILE A 5 18.92 0.02 28.97
C ILE A 5 18.44 1.47 28.97
N GLU A 6 17.41 1.78 28.18
CA GLU A 6 16.76 3.08 28.19
C GLU A 6 15.47 3.10 29.03
N LYS A 7 15.00 4.33 29.32
CA LYS A 7 13.81 4.60 30.13
C LYS A 7 12.61 3.76 29.70
N ASN A 8 11.75 3.44 30.65
CA ASN A 8 10.45 2.84 30.40
C ASN A 8 9.57 3.80 29.59
N TYR A 9 9.12 3.38 28.41
CA TYR A 9 8.16 4.11 27.60
C TYR A 9 6.77 3.48 27.77
N LYS A 10 5.75 4.32 27.97
CA LYS A 10 4.39 3.81 28.18
C LYS A 10 3.82 3.20 26.89
N ILE A 11 3.99 3.87 25.75
CA ILE A 11 3.56 3.37 24.44
C ILE A 11 4.66 3.61 23.42
N ILE A 12 5.01 2.56 22.67
CA ILE A 12 5.96 2.63 21.55
C ILE A 12 5.25 2.19 20.25
N VAL A 13 5.35 3.02 19.21
CA VAL A 13 4.93 2.67 17.84
C VAL A 13 6.14 2.21 17.04
N VAL A 14 6.02 1.08 16.35
CA VAL A 14 7.04 0.55 15.46
C VAL A 14 6.61 0.75 14.02
N GLY A 15 7.42 1.51 13.26
CA GLY A 15 7.19 1.86 11.87
C GLY A 15 6.69 3.29 11.66
N SER A 16 7.00 3.84 10.49
CA SER A 16 6.69 5.22 10.06
C SER A 16 5.73 5.28 8.86
N GLY A 17 5.13 4.17 8.47
CA GLY A 17 4.17 4.13 7.37
C GLY A 17 2.86 4.87 7.68
N LEU A 18 2.02 5.09 6.66
CA LEU A 18 0.72 5.78 6.80
C LEU A 18 -0.20 5.19 7.88
N PRO A 19 -0.25 3.86 8.12
CA PRO A 19 -1.01 3.33 9.25
C PRO A 19 -0.50 3.83 10.60
N SER A 20 0.81 3.79 10.84
CA SER A 20 1.43 4.31 12.06
C SER A 20 1.16 5.80 12.25
N LEU A 21 1.31 6.61 11.19
CA LEU A 21 1.01 8.04 11.21
C LEU A 21 -0.44 8.29 11.62
N ASN A 22 -1.39 7.58 11.03
CA ASN A 22 -2.81 7.76 11.33
C ASN A 22 -3.20 7.32 12.76
N PHE A 23 -2.51 6.30 13.29
CA PHE A 23 -2.60 5.94 14.69
C PHE A 23 -2.09 7.09 15.59
N ILE A 24 -0.90 7.60 15.30
CA ILE A 24 -0.23 8.66 16.06
C ILE A 24 -1.09 9.93 16.06
N ASP A 25 -1.55 10.39 14.91
CA ASP A 25 -2.40 11.59 14.80
C ASP A 25 -3.65 11.51 15.68
N SER A 26 -4.26 10.32 15.73
CA SER A 26 -5.46 10.12 16.55
C SER A 26 -5.14 10.03 18.05
N PHE A 27 -4.00 9.42 18.38
CA PHE A 27 -3.55 9.26 19.76
C PHE A 27 -3.12 10.60 20.39
N LEU A 28 -2.40 11.43 19.63
CA LEU A 28 -1.91 12.75 20.08
C LEU A 28 -3.03 13.73 20.45
N LYS A 29 -4.23 13.56 19.88
CA LYS A 29 -5.41 14.36 20.27
C LYS A 29 -5.76 14.23 21.75
N LYS A 30 -5.19 13.24 22.45
CA LYS A 30 -5.35 13.02 23.89
C LYS A 30 -4.27 13.69 24.75
N ASN A 31 -3.42 14.53 24.15
CA ASN A 31 -2.28 15.18 24.81
C ASN A 31 -1.30 14.20 25.50
N LYS A 32 -1.17 12.99 24.97
CA LYS A 32 -0.26 11.95 25.49
C LYS A 32 1.05 11.93 24.71
N LYS A 33 2.15 11.53 25.38
CA LYS A 33 3.44 11.34 24.76
C LYS A 33 3.55 9.95 24.12
N ILE A 34 4.32 9.85 23.02
CA ILE A 34 4.53 8.62 22.29
C ILE A 34 5.95 8.54 21.76
N ASP A 35 6.52 7.35 21.80
CA ASP A 35 7.80 7.05 21.17
C ASP A 35 7.56 6.32 19.86
N VAL A 36 8.33 6.68 18.84
CA VAL A 36 8.25 6.06 17.51
C VAL A 36 9.62 5.47 17.18
N ILE A 37 9.65 4.19 16.86
CA ILE A 37 10.85 3.49 16.40
C ILE A 37 10.66 3.15 14.93
N SER A 38 11.49 3.72 14.07
CA SER A 38 11.53 3.38 12.64
C SER A 38 12.94 3.61 12.11
N PRO A 39 13.42 2.78 11.19
CA PRO A 39 14.70 3.01 10.56
C PRO A 39 14.67 4.20 9.59
N ASP A 40 15.85 4.64 9.23
CA ASP A 40 16.12 5.59 8.13
C ASP A 40 15.31 6.89 8.20
N PHE A 41 15.30 7.51 9.38
CA PHE A 41 14.88 8.89 9.50
C PHE A 41 15.96 9.81 8.93
N ASP A 42 15.81 10.16 7.67
CA ASP A 42 16.64 11.13 6.97
C ASP A 42 15.81 12.40 6.72
N GLU A 43 16.28 13.55 7.20
CA GLU A 43 15.60 14.83 6.99
C GLU A 43 15.65 15.29 5.53
N GLU A 44 16.62 14.76 4.75
CA GLU A 44 16.85 15.11 3.35
C GLU A 44 16.22 14.14 2.36
N LEU A 45 15.13 13.45 2.72
CA LEU A 45 14.41 12.64 1.74
C LEU A 45 13.99 13.50 0.56
N ASP A 46 14.73 13.35 -0.54
CA ASP A 46 14.37 13.95 -1.81
C ASP A 46 13.04 13.36 -2.31
N GLU A 47 12.00 14.15 -2.16
CA GLU A 47 10.63 13.79 -2.51
C GLU A 47 10.43 13.55 -4.01
N SER A 48 11.48 13.84 -4.84
CA SER A 48 11.35 13.92 -6.29
C SER A 48 10.99 12.61 -6.97
N ASN A 49 11.35 11.47 -6.38
CA ASN A 49 11.38 10.19 -7.08
C ASN A 49 10.53 9.07 -6.47
N VAL A 50 9.56 9.40 -5.64
CA VAL A 50 8.77 8.46 -4.84
C VAL A 50 7.87 7.52 -5.66
N PHE A 51 7.61 7.79 -6.94
CA PHE A 51 6.55 7.12 -7.69
C PHE A 51 6.95 6.12 -8.78
N ASN A 52 8.25 5.88 -9.00
CA ASN A 52 8.74 5.16 -10.18
C ASN A 52 9.06 3.69 -9.94
N ASN A 53 8.37 3.04 -9.07
CA ASN A 53 8.78 1.77 -8.49
C ASN A 53 8.73 0.54 -9.37
N HIS A 54 7.96 0.55 -10.43
CA HIS A 54 7.88 -0.61 -11.32
C HIS A 54 9.03 -0.67 -12.31
N ILE A 55 9.83 0.39 -12.35
CA ILE A 55 10.90 0.61 -13.30
C ILE A 55 12.27 0.42 -12.65
N PHE A 56 12.35 0.38 -11.32
CA PHE A 56 13.61 0.32 -10.55
C PHE A 56 14.53 -0.85 -10.88
N GLU A 57 13.97 -1.99 -11.24
CA GLU A 57 14.78 -3.16 -11.61
C GLU A 57 15.41 -3.00 -13.00
N ILE A 58 14.91 -2.04 -13.80
CA ILE A 58 15.23 -1.94 -15.21
C ILE A 58 16.15 -0.75 -15.51
N PHE A 59 16.11 0.33 -14.73
CA PHE A 59 16.84 1.60 -15.04
C PHE A 59 17.59 2.18 -13.85
N PRO A 60 18.92 2.01 -13.79
CA PRO A 60 19.73 2.48 -12.67
C PRO A 60 20.15 3.95 -12.82
N THR A 61 19.30 4.93 -12.50
CA THR A 61 19.78 6.26 -12.15
C THR A 61 20.48 6.24 -10.80
N PRO A 62 21.33 7.23 -10.45
CA PRO A 62 21.98 7.28 -9.14
C PRO A 62 20.99 7.23 -7.97
N GLU A 63 19.85 7.89 -8.09
CA GLU A 63 18.79 7.89 -7.08
C GLU A 63 18.11 6.52 -7.00
N ILE A 64 17.89 5.86 -8.13
CA ILE A 64 17.38 4.49 -8.19
C ILE A 64 18.36 3.53 -7.54
N LYS A 65 19.68 3.67 -7.79
CA LYS A 65 20.70 2.86 -7.11
C LYS A 65 20.64 3.00 -5.59
N LYS A 66 20.52 4.23 -5.08
CA LYS A 66 20.36 4.50 -3.63
C LYS A 66 19.11 3.82 -3.07
N ARG A 67 18.00 3.80 -3.80
CA ARG A 67 16.76 3.14 -3.39
C ARG A 67 16.80 1.62 -3.50
N VAL A 68 17.42 1.08 -4.54
CA VAL A 68 17.67 -0.36 -4.67
C VAL A 68 18.48 -0.86 -3.48
N GLU A 69 19.45 -0.07 -3.01
CA GLU A 69 20.21 -0.38 -1.81
C GLU A 69 19.32 -0.41 -0.55
N LYS A 70 18.44 0.56 -0.38
CA LYS A 70 17.46 0.57 0.74
C LYS A 70 16.51 -0.63 0.69
N VAL A 71 16.08 -1.05 -0.48
CA VAL A 71 15.29 -2.27 -0.68
C VAL A 71 16.13 -3.52 -0.36
N LYS A 72 17.37 -3.61 -0.82
CA LYS A 72 18.29 -4.70 -0.44
C LYS A 72 18.48 -4.76 1.06
N ASN A 73 18.76 -3.63 1.69
CA ASN A 73 18.92 -3.55 3.14
C ASN A 73 17.68 -3.98 3.91
N TYR A 74 16.49 -3.78 3.35
CA TYR A 74 15.25 -4.31 3.91
C TYR A 74 15.29 -5.85 4.02
N PHE A 75 15.71 -6.54 2.97
CA PHE A 75 15.80 -8.00 2.98
C PHE A 75 16.89 -8.49 3.93
N ILE A 76 18.08 -7.90 3.88
CA ILE A 76 19.22 -8.26 4.73
C ILE A 76 18.88 -8.03 6.20
N SER A 77 18.39 -6.83 6.56
CA SER A 77 18.10 -6.46 7.94
C SER A 77 16.98 -7.29 8.55
N ASN A 78 16.04 -7.73 7.75
CA ASN A 78 14.95 -8.60 8.20
C ASN A 78 15.26 -10.09 8.03
N ASN A 79 16.44 -10.44 7.56
CA ASN A 79 16.86 -11.83 7.31
C ASN A 79 15.82 -12.60 6.45
N LEU A 80 15.40 -11.97 5.34
CA LEU A 80 14.40 -12.51 4.42
C LEU A 80 15.09 -13.22 3.24
N GLN A 81 14.71 -14.46 3.01
CA GLN A 81 15.04 -15.23 1.80
C GLN A 81 13.79 -15.36 0.94
N VAL A 82 13.87 -14.87 -0.27
CA VAL A 82 12.73 -14.84 -1.20
C VAL A 82 13.03 -15.72 -2.40
N ASP A 83 12.12 -16.64 -2.72
CA ASP A 83 12.25 -17.51 -3.88
C ASP A 83 12.27 -16.70 -5.18
N LYS A 84 12.99 -17.22 -6.18
CA LYS A 84 13.18 -16.58 -7.50
C LYS A 84 11.85 -16.23 -8.20
N ASN A 85 10.81 -17.02 -7.97
CA ASN A 85 9.49 -16.84 -8.58
C ASN A 85 8.62 -15.80 -7.86
N CYS A 86 9.08 -15.30 -6.72
CA CYS A 86 8.39 -14.28 -5.93
C CYS A 86 9.04 -12.91 -6.15
N LYS A 87 8.19 -11.90 -6.25
CA LYS A 87 8.60 -10.49 -6.34
C LYS A 87 8.04 -9.74 -5.15
N ILE A 88 8.86 -9.59 -4.12
CA ILE A 88 8.47 -8.90 -2.89
C ILE A 88 9.14 -7.54 -2.85
N LEU A 89 8.41 -6.54 -2.41
CA LEU A 89 8.96 -5.23 -2.13
C LEU A 89 8.82 -4.88 -0.65
N GLY A 90 9.84 -4.26 -0.12
CA GLY A 90 9.87 -3.64 1.19
C GLY A 90 10.86 -2.50 1.17
N SER A 91 10.77 -1.58 2.12
CA SER A 91 11.70 -0.45 2.21
C SER A 91 11.96 -0.10 3.67
N LEU A 92 13.21 0.20 4.00
CA LEU A 92 13.61 0.79 5.27
C LEU A 92 13.56 2.31 5.26
N GLU A 93 13.17 2.92 4.15
CA GLU A 93 12.95 4.37 4.08
C GLU A 93 11.91 4.81 5.11
N PHE A 94 12.07 6.00 5.62
CA PHE A 94 11.05 6.64 6.42
C PHE A 94 9.73 6.72 5.64
N GLY A 95 8.65 6.15 6.20
CA GLY A 95 7.39 5.98 5.49
C GLY A 95 7.24 4.62 4.79
N GLY A 96 8.34 3.88 4.56
CA GLY A 96 8.32 2.55 3.94
C GLY A 96 7.55 2.52 2.62
N LEU A 97 6.81 1.46 2.37
CA LEU A 97 6.01 1.29 1.14
C LEU A 97 4.91 2.34 0.95
N SER A 98 4.57 3.12 1.98
CA SER A 98 3.59 4.19 1.82
C SER A 98 4.11 5.38 1.01
N ASN A 99 5.41 5.46 0.76
CA ASN A 99 5.98 6.43 -0.17
C ASN A 99 5.75 6.04 -1.64
N TYR A 100 5.35 4.82 -1.87
CA TYR A 100 5.27 4.19 -3.19
C TYR A 100 3.86 3.79 -3.60
N TRP A 101 2.84 4.15 -2.86
CA TRP A 101 1.49 3.78 -3.23
C TRP A 101 0.91 4.64 -4.35
N GLY A 102 0.03 4.07 -5.14
CA GLY A 102 -0.58 4.72 -6.31
C GLY A 102 -1.61 5.80 -5.97
N LEU A 103 -1.68 6.27 -4.73
CA LEU A 103 -2.58 7.32 -4.21
C LEU A 103 -4.08 7.05 -4.46
N GLN A 104 -4.45 5.80 -4.70
CA GLN A 104 -5.81 5.41 -5.03
C GLN A 104 -6.55 4.88 -3.82
N VAL A 105 -7.82 5.22 -3.75
CA VAL A 105 -8.75 4.76 -2.72
C VAL A 105 -9.95 4.10 -3.38
N ASP A 106 -10.26 2.88 -2.93
CA ASP A 106 -11.47 2.20 -3.32
C ASP A 106 -12.56 2.43 -2.25
N LYS A 107 -13.66 3.07 -2.65
CA LYS A 107 -14.78 3.33 -1.73
C LYS A 107 -15.49 2.06 -1.29
N ASP A 108 -15.45 1.03 -2.12
CA ASP A 108 -16.16 -0.23 -1.88
C ASP A 108 -15.36 -1.20 -1.02
N ILE A 109 -14.13 -0.84 -0.61
CA ILE A 109 -13.26 -1.68 0.24
C ILE A 109 -13.93 -2.07 1.57
N ILE A 110 -14.91 -1.31 2.04
CA ILE A 110 -15.70 -1.60 3.24
C ILE A 110 -16.51 -2.91 3.09
N GLU A 111 -16.84 -3.30 1.87
CA GLU A 111 -17.55 -4.56 1.62
C GLU A 111 -16.72 -5.78 2.07
N ASP A 112 -15.41 -5.68 1.98
CA ASP A 112 -14.50 -6.77 2.34
C ASP A 112 -14.44 -7.02 3.85
N ILE A 113 -14.86 -6.07 4.69
CA ILE A 113 -14.86 -6.22 6.15
C ILE A 113 -16.25 -6.54 6.73
N LYS A 114 -17.27 -6.74 5.92
CA LYS A 114 -18.63 -7.05 6.40
C LYS A 114 -18.76 -8.34 7.21
N HIS A 115 -17.77 -9.23 7.11
CA HIS A 115 -17.69 -10.46 7.90
C HIS A 115 -17.30 -10.22 9.37
N LEU A 116 -16.78 -9.03 9.70
CA LEU A 116 -16.48 -8.63 11.09
C LEU A 116 -17.77 -8.31 11.85
N LYS A 117 -17.69 -8.21 13.18
CA LYS A 117 -18.84 -7.79 14.02
C LYS A 117 -19.39 -6.43 13.58
N LYS A 118 -20.71 -6.30 13.58
CA LYS A 118 -21.42 -5.09 13.12
C LYS A 118 -20.90 -3.81 13.79
N SER A 119 -20.62 -3.84 15.11
CA SER A 119 -20.05 -2.71 15.85
C SER A 119 -18.68 -2.29 15.33
N THR A 120 -17.79 -3.27 15.06
CA THR A 120 -16.46 -3.05 14.50
C THR A 120 -16.54 -2.46 13.10
N VAL A 121 -17.39 -3.03 12.23
CA VAL A 121 -17.63 -2.50 10.87
C VAL A 121 -18.14 -1.07 10.93
N LYS A 122 -19.14 -0.78 11.78
CA LYS A 122 -19.68 0.58 11.98
C LYS A 122 -18.59 1.56 12.40
N SER A 123 -17.74 1.17 13.34
CA SER A 123 -16.65 2.01 13.84
C SER A 123 -15.58 2.26 12.77
N ILE A 124 -15.11 1.21 12.07
CA ILE A 124 -14.14 1.36 10.98
C ILE A 124 -14.72 2.23 9.86
N LYS A 125 -15.97 2.00 9.47
CA LYS A 125 -16.68 2.79 8.46
C LYS A 125 -16.76 4.27 8.83
N HIS A 126 -17.06 4.59 10.07
CA HIS A 126 -17.07 5.97 10.58
C HIS A 126 -15.69 6.63 10.41
N HIS A 127 -14.63 5.98 10.84
CA HIS A 127 -13.26 6.51 10.70
C HIS A 127 -12.80 6.59 9.25
N PHE A 128 -13.23 5.65 8.40
CA PHE A 128 -12.92 5.68 6.97
C PHE A 128 -13.52 6.91 6.29
N TYR A 129 -14.80 7.20 6.56
CA TYR A 129 -15.45 8.36 5.98
C TYR A 129 -14.90 9.69 6.54
N ASN A 130 -14.57 9.73 7.82
CA ASN A 130 -13.91 10.88 8.41
C ASN A 130 -12.52 11.11 7.83
N LEU A 131 -11.75 10.05 7.58
CA LEU A 131 -10.47 10.14 6.90
C LEU A 131 -10.63 10.75 5.51
N LEU A 132 -11.51 10.19 4.69
CA LEU A 132 -11.74 10.67 3.33
C LEU A 132 -12.16 12.14 3.30
N LYS A 133 -13.04 12.54 4.22
CA LYS A 133 -13.53 13.93 4.34
C LYS A 133 -12.42 14.89 4.80
N SER A 134 -11.68 14.53 5.85
CA SER A 134 -10.68 15.41 6.47
C SER A 134 -9.38 15.51 5.67
N SER A 135 -9.10 14.53 4.82
CA SER A 135 -7.86 14.47 4.05
C SER A 135 -7.89 15.23 2.73
N GLY A 136 -9.05 15.81 2.36
CA GLY A 136 -9.16 16.63 1.15
C GLY A 136 -8.92 15.86 -0.16
N PHE A 137 -9.16 14.55 -0.18
CA PHE A 137 -9.00 13.71 -1.38
C PHE A 137 -9.91 14.18 -2.51
N ILE A 138 -9.49 13.95 -3.75
CA ILE A 138 -10.22 14.36 -4.95
C ILE A 138 -10.88 13.15 -5.63
N GLY A 139 -12.00 13.39 -6.28
CA GLY A 139 -12.74 12.38 -7.04
C GLY A 139 -14.24 12.36 -6.73
N GLU A 140 -14.94 11.51 -7.42
CA GLU A 140 -16.38 11.37 -7.21
C GLU A 140 -16.69 10.46 -6.01
N PHE A 141 -17.17 11.06 -4.93
CA PHE A 141 -17.58 10.33 -3.76
C PHE A 141 -18.90 10.84 -3.20
N LYS A 142 -19.96 10.05 -3.42
CA LYS A 142 -21.30 10.28 -2.91
C LYS A 142 -21.66 9.17 -1.93
N LEU A 143 -21.58 9.41 -0.62
CA LEU A 143 -22.11 8.50 0.40
C LEU A 143 -23.53 8.82 0.80
N SER A 144 -23.86 10.11 0.76
CA SER A 144 -25.20 10.66 1.02
C SER A 144 -25.26 12.08 0.47
N LYS A 145 -26.46 12.70 0.49
CA LYS A 145 -26.62 14.13 0.13
C LYS A 145 -25.68 15.05 0.94
N LYS A 146 -25.26 14.65 2.14
CA LYS A 146 -24.40 15.43 3.07
C LYS A 146 -22.91 15.16 2.93
N LEU A 147 -22.50 14.06 2.29
CA LEU A 147 -21.11 13.64 2.16
C LEU A 147 -20.70 13.58 0.68
N LYS A 148 -20.33 14.72 0.14
CA LYS A 148 -19.72 14.85 -1.19
C LYS A 148 -18.30 15.36 -1.02
N PHE A 149 -17.35 14.90 -1.84
CA PHE A 149 -16.08 15.63 -2.00
C PHE A 149 -16.37 16.98 -2.67
N LYS A 150 -15.66 18.01 -2.19
CA LYS A 150 -15.74 19.35 -2.76
C LYS A 150 -15.01 19.43 -4.09
N ASN A 151 -14.02 18.59 -4.28
CA ASN A 151 -13.07 18.67 -5.39
C ASN A 151 -13.11 17.40 -6.21
N ASP A 152 -13.19 17.57 -7.52
CA ASP A 152 -13.13 16.51 -8.51
C ASP A 152 -12.02 16.79 -9.51
N TYR A 153 -11.68 15.82 -10.35
CA TYR A 153 -10.69 15.96 -11.42
C TYR A 153 -11.30 15.61 -12.77
N GLU A 154 -10.72 16.19 -13.82
CA GLU A 154 -11.18 15.97 -15.19
C GLU A 154 -10.60 14.64 -15.71
N ILE A 155 -11.43 13.88 -16.41
CA ILE A 155 -11.00 12.76 -17.25
C ILE A 155 -11.59 12.97 -18.66
N PRO A 156 -11.02 12.34 -19.69
CA PRO A 156 -11.57 12.44 -21.06
C PRO A 156 -13.07 12.11 -21.09
N GLU A 157 -13.83 12.93 -21.83
CA GLU A 157 -15.29 12.81 -21.94
C GLU A 157 -15.75 11.40 -22.26
N LYS A 158 -15.07 10.74 -23.19
CA LYS A 158 -15.37 9.35 -23.58
C LYS A 158 -15.23 8.35 -22.44
N LEU A 159 -14.36 8.60 -21.47
CA LEU A 159 -14.27 7.79 -20.23
C LEU A 159 -15.38 8.16 -19.26
N GLU A 160 -15.78 9.44 -19.18
CA GLU A 160 -16.96 9.86 -18.39
C GLU A 160 -18.24 9.22 -18.92
N ASP A 161 -18.41 9.18 -20.24
CA ASP A 161 -19.58 8.55 -20.88
C ASP A 161 -19.57 7.03 -20.67
N LEU A 162 -18.42 6.41 -20.72
CA LEU A 162 -18.29 4.98 -20.41
C LEU A 162 -18.72 4.68 -18.96
N ILE A 163 -18.43 5.58 -18.00
CA ILE A 163 -18.89 5.44 -16.60
C ILE A 163 -20.41 5.55 -16.48
N LYS A 164 -21.04 6.45 -17.27
CA LYS A 164 -22.49 6.64 -17.25
C LYS A 164 -23.24 5.48 -17.87
N GLN A 165 -22.62 4.73 -18.79
CA GLN A 165 -23.21 3.56 -19.44
C GLN A 165 -23.41 2.42 -18.45
N LYS A 166 -24.63 1.84 -18.43
CA LYS A 166 -24.92 0.64 -17.64
C LYS A 166 -24.48 -0.59 -18.42
N ASP A 167 -23.29 -1.12 -18.12
CA ASP A 167 -22.87 -2.40 -18.67
C ASP A 167 -23.40 -3.57 -17.83
N LYS A 168 -23.76 -4.70 -18.48
CA LYS A 168 -24.29 -5.90 -17.81
C LYS A 168 -23.21 -6.61 -16.98
N ASN A 169 -21.99 -6.64 -17.48
CA ASN A 169 -20.89 -7.42 -16.93
C ASN A 169 -19.97 -6.61 -16.02
N TYR A 170 -19.90 -5.30 -16.23
CA TYR A 170 -18.93 -4.43 -15.55
C TYR A 170 -19.59 -3.28 -14.80
N SER A 171 -19.03 -2.97 -13.65
CA SER A 171 -19.28 -1.72 -12.93
C SER A 171 -18.05 -0.83 -13.11
N LEU A 172 -18.28 0.39 -13.58
CA LEU A 172 -17.24 1.37 -13.82
C LEU A 172 -17.35 2.49 -12.79
N THR A 173 -16.21 2.89 -12.24
CA THR A 173 -16.19 3.95 -11.25
C THR A 173 -14.93 4.79 -11.44
N LYS A 174 -15.09 6.11 -11.33
CA LYS A 174 -13.98 7.05 -11.25
C LYS A 174 -13.21 6.81 -9.96
N SER A 175 -11.90 6.79 -10.02
CA SER A 175 -11.07 6.52 -8.84
C SER A 175 -11.05 7.73 -7.91
N ILE A 176 -10.95 7.48 -6.61
CA ILE A 176 -10.65 8.52 -5.61
C ILE A 176 -9.14 8.60 -5.51
N LEU A 177 -8.60 9.80 -5.53
CA LEU A 177 -7.16 10.06 -5.47
C LEU A 177 -6.78 10.80 -4.19
N ALA A 178 -5.74 10.31 -3.53
CA ALA A 178 -5.23 10.87 -2.28
C ALA A 178 -4.29 12.07 -2.54
N PHE A 179 -4.86 13.11 -3.12
CA PHE A 179 -4.20 14.40 -3.34
C PHE A 179 -4.87 15.50 -2.54
N PHE A 180 -4.08 16.45 -2.07
CA PHE A 180 -4.60 17.70 -1.53
C PHE A 180 -4.67 18.74 -2.62
N THR A 181 -5.79 19.39 -2.71
CA THR A 181 -5.94 20.59 -3.56
C THR A 181 -6.73 21.64 -2.81
N ASN A 182 -6.27 22.87 -2.90
CA ASN A 182 -6.98 24.05 -2.41
C ASN A 182 -7.98 24.59 -3.46
N SER A 183 -7.99 24.01 -4.66
CA SER A 183 -8.89 24.41 -5.73
C SER A 183 -10.34 24.01 -5.40
N LYS A 184 -11.25 24.95 -5.58
CA LYS A 184 -12.70 24.69 -5.52
C LYS A 184 -13.29 24.23 -6.87
N LYS A 185 -12.47 24.15 -7.92
CA LYS A 185 -12.84 23.76 -9.29
C LYS A 185 -12.39 22.32 -9.57
N LYS A 186 -12.94 21.72 -10.63
CA LYS A 186 -12.38 20.48 -11.20
C LYS A 186 -10.90 20.70 -11.53
N VAL A 187 -10.05 19.78 -11.09
CA VAL A 187 -8.60 19.84 -11.28
C VAL A 187 -8.25 19.09 -12.56
N LYS A 188 -7.49 19.74 -13.45
CA LYS A 188 -6.87 19.02 -14.57
C LYS A 188 -5.76 18.14 -14.04
N LEU A 189 -5.69 16.89 -14.47
CA LEU A 189 -4.64 15.95 -14.00
C LEU A 189 -3.23 16.46 -14.30
N GLY A 190 -3.04 17.15 -15.43
CA GLY A 190 -1.77 17.77 -15.79
C GLY A 190 -1.36 18.94 -14.89
N ASP A 191 -2.31 19.54 -14.16
CA ASP A 191 -2.05 20.65 -13.23
C ASP A 191 -1.64 20.20 -11.83
N ILE A 192 -1.70 18.90 -11.56
CA ILE A 192 -1.23 18.33 -10.29
C ILE A 192 0.30 18.23 -10.35
N LYS A 193 0.98 19.36 -10.20
CA LYS A 193 2.44 19.47 -10.30
C LYS A 193 3.16 19.37 -8.96
N GLU A 194 2.46 19.59 -7.85
CA GLU A 194 3.09 19.71 -6.56
C GLU A 194 3.28 18.37 -5.86
N LYS A 195 4.54 17.99 -5.66
CA LYS A 195 4.96 16.85 -4.84
C LYS A 195 4.36 16.90 -3.43
N LYS A 196 4.21 18.09 -2.85
CA LYS A 196 3.63 18.33 -1.51
C LYS A 196 2.14 18.02 -1.41
N SER A 197 1.42 17.90 -2.52
CA SER A 197 -0.01 17.59 -2.54
C SER A 197 -0.30 16.09 -2.40
N LYS A 198 0.70 15.23 -2.49
CA LYS A 198 0.55 13.77 -2.40
C LYS A 198 0.40 13.32 -0.95
N PHE A 199 -0.57 12.45 -0.68
CA PHE A 199 -0.78 11.88 0.65
C PHE A 199 0.20 10.73 0.91
N ILE A 200 1.44 11.07 1.24
CA ILE A 200 2.50 10.14 1.61
C ILE A 200 2.99 10.39 3.03
N SER A 201 3.59 9.38 3.64
CA SER A 201 3.98 9.44 5.05
C SER A 201 4.99 10.56 5.32
N SER A 202 6.00 10.70 4.48
CA SER A 202 7.05 11.71 4.63
C SER A 202 6.51 13.15 4.66
N ASN A 203 5.49 13.47 3.86
CA ASN A 203 4.90 14.81 3.81
C ASN A 203 4.17 15.22 5.09
N PHE A 204 3.60 14.24 5.80
CA PHE A 204 2.77 14.50 6.99
C PHE A 204 3.52 14.28 8.29
N PHE A 205 4.37 13.27 8.33
CA PHE A 205 5.10 12.91 9.52
C PHE A 205 6.08 14.02 9.95
N LYS A 206 6.70 14.72 9.00
CA LYS A 206 7.58 15.88 9.29
C LYS A 206 6.88 16.96 10.14
N LYS A 207 5.60 17.20 9.92
CA LYS A 207 4.80 18.13 10.73
C LYS A 207 4.51 17.55 12.13
N SER A 208 4.16 16.27 12.19
CA SER A 208 3.85 15.59 13.45
C SER A 208 5.08 15.46 14.35
N LEU A 209 6.26 15.22 13.77
CA LEU A 209 7.53 15.11 14.51
C LEU A 209 7.98 16.41 15.19
N LYS A 210 7.49 17.57 14.73
CA LYS A 210 7.69 18.85 15.44
C LYS A 210 6.92 18.94 16.75
N SER A 211 6.00 18.01 17.00
CA SER A 211 5.27 17.94 18.26
C SER A 211 6.18 17.52 19.41
N LYS A 212 6.19 18.28 20.49
CA LYS A 212 6.90 17.94 21.74
C LYS A 212 6.43 16.61 22.36
N ASN A 213 5.31 16.07 21.89
CA ASN A 213 4.73 14.83 22.37
C ASN A 213 5.22 13.59 21.62
N ILE A 214 6.06 13.74 20.58
CA ILE A 214 6.64 12.62 19.85
C ILE A 214 8.15 12.58 20.08
N LYS A 215 8.66 11.40 20.49
CA LYS A 215 10.09 11.11 20.47
C LYS A 215 10.40 10.08 19.39
N PHE A 216 11.18 10.46 18.41
CA PHE A 216 11.58 9.58 17.30
C PHE A 216 12.92 8.91 17.59
N HIS A 217 13.03 7.62 17.25
CA HIS A 217 14.22 6.81 17.41
C HIS A 217 14.56 6.12 16.10
N ASN A 218 15.73 6.45 15.50
CA ASN A 218 16.20 5.85 14.25
C ASN A 218 16.84 4.48 14.53
N TYR A 219 15.97 3.47 14.61
CA TYR A 219 16.31 2.07 14.80
C TYR A 219 15.33 1.19 14.04
N TYR A 220 15.75 -0.02 13.65
CA TYR A 220 14.82 -1.06 13.30
C TYR A 220 14.70 -2.11 14.41
N VAL A 221 13.53 -2.71 14.54
CA VAL A 221 13.25 -3.71 15.57
C VAL A 221 13.64 -5.09 15.05
N GLU A 222 14.64 -5.72 15.66
CA GLU A 222 15.10 -7.07 15.33
C GLU A 222 14.20 -8.14 15.97
N LYS A 223 13.80 -7.92 17.24
CA LYS A 223 13.06 -8.90 18.04
C LYS A 223 12.18 -8.25 19.09
N ILE A 224 11.07 -8.91 19.39
CA ILE A 224 10.16 -8.53 20.48
C ILE A 224 10.07 -9.73 21.44
N TYR A 225 10.09 -9.47 22.74
CA TYR A 225 9.82 -10.48 23.75
C TYR A 225 9.14 -9.86 24.98
N LYS A 226 8.57 -10.72 25.83
CA LYS A 226 7.92 -10.31 27.08
C LYS A 226 8.86 -10.59 28.25
N GLU A 227 9.00 -9.61 29.12
CA GLU A 227 9.70 -9.76 30.37
C GLU A 227 8.81 -9.21 31.49
N ARG A 228 8.36 -10.09 32.40
CA ARG A 228 7.33 -9.77 33.39
C ARG A 228 6.07 -9.18 32.69
N ASN A 229 5.67 -7.97 33.03
CA ASN A 229 4.51 -7.28 32.44
C ASN A 229 4.88 -6.25 31.36
N LYS A 230 6.15 -6.19 30.95
CA LYS A 230 6.63 -5.26 29.93
C LYS A 230 6.94 -5.97 28.62
N ILE A 231 6.83 -5.22 27.54
CA ILE A 231 7.28 -5.64 26.21
C ILE A 231 8.65 -5.03 25.96
N ILE A 232 9.58 -5.89 25.58
CA ILE A 232 10.95 -5.53 25.28
C ILE A 232 11.17 -5.56 23.77
N LEU A 233 11.73 -4.50 23.24
CA LEU A 233 12.09 -4.35 21.84
C LEU A 233 13.63 -4.34 21.74
N LEU A 234 14.22 -5.34 21.10
CA LEU A 234 15.61 -5.30 20.70
C LEU A 234 15.72 -4.62 19.35
N CYS A 235 16.46 -3.54 19.32
CA CYS A 235 16.57 -2.68 18.16
C CYS A 235 18.02 -2.52 17.75
N LYS A 236 18.26 -2.27 16.46
CA LYS A 236 19.59 -2.07 15.88
C LYS A 236 19.58 -0.88 14.93
N ASN A 237 20.71 -0.19 14.84
CA ASN A 237 21.04 0.77 13.80
C ASN A 237 22.55 0.69 13.49
N SER A 238 23.09 1.63 12.71
CA SER A 238 24.52 1.69 12.38
C SER A 238 25.44 1.88 13.61
N LYS A 239 24.90 2.47 14.70
CA LYS A 239 25.65 2.74 15.95
C LYS A 239 25.61 1.58 16.93
N GLY A 240 24.86 0.51 16.64
CA GLY A 240 24.79 -0.68 17.49
C GLY A 240 23.35 -1.07 17.91
N ARG A 241 23.30 -1.92 18.94
CA ARG A 241 22.03 -2.44 19.47
C ARG A 241 21.58 -1.66 20.70
N LYS A 242 20.23 -1.55 20.81
CA LYS A 242 19.57 -0.87 21.93
C LYS A 242 18.32 -1.61 22.35
N LYS A 243 18.05 -1.63 23.65
CA LYS A 243 16.88 -2.24 24.26
C LYS A 243 15.90 -1.12 24.66
N PHE A 244 14.64 -1.24 24.20
CA PHE A 244 13.56 -0.36 24.61
C PHE A 244 12.52 -1.16 25.39
N ILE A 245 11.96 -0.55 26.41
CA ILE A 245 10.97 -1.15 27.31
C ILE A 245 9.66 -0.38 27.18
N ALA A 246 8.56 -1.09 26.97
CA ALA A 246 7.24 -0.50 26.78
C ALA A 246 6.17 -1.21 27.61
N ASP A 247 5.13 -0.48 27.99
CA ASP A 247 3.89 -1.04 28.52
C ASP A 247 3.03 -1.60 27.39
N LYS A 248 2.95 -0.85 26.29
CA LYS A 248 2.21 -1.21 25.10
C LYS A 248 3.04 -0.94 23.85
N VAL A 249 2.94 -1.85 22.89
CA VAL A 249 3.59 -1.72 21.60
C VAL A 249 2.54 -1.74 20.50
N VAL A 250 2.70 -0.84 19.53
CA VAL A 250 1.83 -0.74 18.35
C VAL A 250 2.68 -1.04 17.11
N LEU A 251 2.38 -2.13 16.43
CA LEU A 251 3.08 -2.57 15.24
C LEU A 251 2.39 -2.05 13.97
N GLY A 252 3.10 -1.26 13.20
CA GLY A 252 2.69 -0.73 11.89
C GLY A 252 3.85 -0.73 10.90
N CYS A 253 4.72 -1.75 10.98
CA CYS A 253 5.94 -1.89 10.18
C CYS A 253 5.72 -2.65 8.87
N GLY A 254 4.46 -2.83 8.46
CA GLY A 254 4.06 -3.54 7.27
C GLY A 254 3.90 -5.04 7.47
N THR A 255 3.03 -5.66 6.70
CA THR A 255 2.54 -7.02 6.92
C THR A 255 3.65 -8.05 7.09
N ILE A 256 4.69 -8.02 6.26
CA ILE A 256 5.77 -9.03 6.30
C ILE A 256 6.56 -8.91 7.60
N VAL A 257 7.05 -7.72 7.93
CA VAL A 257 7.89 -7.52 9.14
C VAL A 257 7.06 -7.69 10.41
N THR A 258 5.84 -7.16 10.44
CA THR A 258 4.92 -7.37 11.57
C THR A 258 4.69 -8.86 11.81
N THR A 259 4.42 -9.63 10.74
CA THR A 259 4.20 -11.08 10.86
C THR A 259 5.44 -11.80 11.37
N LYS A 260 6.62 -11.49 10.82
CA LYS A 260 7.89 -12.06 11.29
C LYS A 260 8.08 -11.83 12.79
N LEU A 261 7.95 -10.58 13.24
CA LEU A 261 8.13 -10.21 14.64
C LEU A 261 7.15 -10.96 15.56
N ILE A 262 5.90 -11.16 15.13
CA ILE A 262 4.89 -11.89 15.90
C ILE A 262 5.12 -13.41 15.87
N LEU A 263 5.55 -13.99 14.76
CA LEU A 263 5.91 -15.40 14.70
C LEU A 263 7.08 -15.72 15.63
N ASP A 264 8.12 -14.88 15.62
CA ASP A 264 9.26 -14.99 16.54
C ASP A 264 8.82 -14.83 18.01
N PHE A 265 7.97 -13.83 18.30
CA PHE A 265 7.43 -13.59 19.63
C PHE A 265 6.62 -14.77 20.18
N LEU A 266 5.80 -15.41 19.32
CA LEU A 266 4.97 -16.55 19.67
C LEU A 266 5.70 -17.89 19.54
N LYS A 267 6.95 -17.91 19.06
CA LYS A 267 7.71 -19.11 18.73
C LYS A 267 6.95 -20.06 17.80
N ILE A 268 6.29 -19.49 16.80
CA ILE A 268 5.53 -20.23 15.79
C ILE A 268 6.38 -20.52 14.58
N ASN A 269 6.69 -21.80 14.33
CA ASN A 269 7.47 -22.25 13.17
C ASN A 269 6.58 -22.76 12.02
N LYS A 270 5.26 -22.53 12.11
CA LYS A 270 4.32 -22.92 11.05
C LYS A 270 4.33 -21.91 9.91
N GLU A 271 4.05 -22.42 8.74
CA GLU A 271 3.82 -21.65 7.54
C GLU A 271 2.59 -20.73 7.70
N VAL A 272 2.71 -19.49 7.22
CA VAL A 272 1.64 -18.49 7.19
C VAL A 272 1.45 -18.00 5.76
N ARG A 273 0.21 -18.04 5.27
CA ARG A 273 -0.13 -17.50 3.96
C ARG A 273 -0.18 -15.99 4.01
N ILE A 274 0.56 -15.34 3.13
CA ILE A 274 0.46 -13.90 2.89
C ILE A 274 -0.57 -13.69 1.79
N LYS A 275 -1.67 -13.06 2.10
CA LYS A 275 -2.67 -12.73 1.08
C LYS A 275 -2.23 -11.51 0.27
N HIS A 276 -2.54 -11.55 -1.01
CA HIS A 276 -2.27 -10.49 -1.97
C HIS A 276 -3.24 -10.59 -3.15
N HIS A 277 -3.24 -9.63 -4.06
CA HIS A 277 -4.04 -9.67 -5.29
C HIS A 277 -3.12 -9.97 -6.47
N PRO A 278 -3.10 -11.20 -7.04
CA PRO A 278 -2.27 -11.49 -8.21
C PRO A 278 -2.54 -10.51 -9.35
N ARG A 279 -1.46 -10.01 -9.99
CA ARG A 279 -1.50 -8.89 -10.92
C ARG A 279 -0.96 -9.23 -12.30
N LEU A 280 -1.61 -8.71 -13.35
CA LEU A 280 -1.08 -8.60 -14.71
C LEU A 280 -1.00 -7.13 -15.11
N LEU A 281 0.10 -6.74 -15.70
CA LEU A 281 0.27 -5.43 -16.33
C LEU A 281 -0.14 -5.53 -17.80
N SER A 282 -0.82 -4.51 -18.31
CA SER A 282 -1.19 -4.41 -19.72
C SER A 282 -0.98 -2.99 -20.21
N ALA A 283 -0.47 -2.89 -21.43
CA ALA A 283 -0.37 -1.63 -22.16
C ALA A 283 -1.26 -1.74 -23.41
N PHE A 284 -2.04 -0.71 -23.69
CA PHE A 284 -2.92 -0.60 -24.84
C PHE A 284 -2.64 0.69 -25.59
N LEU A 285 -2.76 0.66 -26.92
CA LEU A 285 -2.81 1.85 -27.73
C LEU A 285 -4.24 2.41 -27.70
N SER A 286 -4.40 3.65 -27.23
CA SER A 286 -5.69 4.33 -27.06
C SER A 286 -6.13 5.03 -28.33
N LYS A 287 -7.45 5.06 -28.57
CA LYS A 287 -8.10 5.92 -29.57
C LYS A 287 -8.40 7.32 -29.03
N ILE A 288 -8.27 7.51 -27.73
CA ILE A 288 -8.54 8.77 -27.07
C ILE A 288 -7.26 9.30 -26.45
N LYS A 289 -7.09 10.63 -26.54
CA LYS A 289 -5.99 11.31 -25.89
C LYS A 289 -6.27 11.41 -24.40
N ILE A 290 -5.34 10.93 -23.57
CA ILE A 290 -5.41 10.99 -22.12
C ILE A 290 -4.26 11.87 -21.64
N PRO A 291 -4.54 13.02 -21.01
CA PRO A 291 -3.48 13.90 -20.52
C PRO A 291 -2.50 13.16 -19.64
N SER A 292 -1.23 13.21 -19.97
CA SER A 292 -0.18 12.58 -19.17
C SER A 292 0.06 13.39 -17.90
N THR A 293 0.34 12.68 -16.81
CA THR A 293 0.81 13.27 -15.56
C THR A 293 2.33 13.15 -15.49
N MET A 294 3.02 14.15 -14.92
CA MET A 294 4.49 14.18 -14.98
C MET A 294 5.15 13.10 -14.12
N ASP A 295 4.66 12.84 -12.91
CA ASP A 295 5.42 12.06 -11.92
C ASP A 295 4.74 10.78 -11.44
N PHE A 296 3.56 10.41 -11.93
CA PHE A 296 2.85 9.22 -11.49
C PHE A 296 1.73 8.82 -12.47
N THR A 297 1.25 7.59 -12.36
CA THR A 297 0.17 7.07 -13.20
C THR A 297 -1.07 6.78 -12.36
N PRO A 298 -1.94 7.79 -12.11
CA PRO A 298 -3.14 7.57 -11.33
C PRO A 298 -4.08 6.63 -12.06
N SER A 299 -4.82 5.80 -11.33
CA SER A 299 -5.97 5.12 -11.93
C SER A 299 -7.10 6.12 -12.12
N LEU A 300 -7.46 6.37 -13.34
CA LEU A 300 -8.57 7.27 -13.67
C LEU A 300 -9.91 6.56 -13.53
N LEU A 301 -9.95 5.31 -13.94
CA LEU A 301 -11.14 4.50 -14.01
C LEU A 301 -10.87 3.11 -13.44
N GLN A 302 -11.78 2.61 -12.64
CA GLN A 302 -11.82 1.21 -12.21
C GLN A 302 -12.94 0.47 -12.92
N ILE A 303 -12.60 -0.69 -13.46
CA ILE A 303 -13.54 -1.61 -14.13
C ILE A 303 -13.63 -2.86 -13.25
N LYS A 304 -14.78 -3.08 -12.61
CA LYS A 304 -15.02 -4.22 -11.72
C LYS A 304 -15.96 -5.23 -12.39
N ASN A 305 -15.55 -6.49 -12.48
CA ASN A 305 -16.45 -7.53 -12.94
C ASN A 305 -17.59 -7.78 -11.93
N LYS A 306 -18.84 -7.77 -12.39
CA LYS A 306 -20.04 -7.98 -11.57
C LYS A 306 -20.30 -9.45 -11.21
N LYS A 307 -19.70 -10.41 -11.91
CA LYS A 307 -19.90 -11.85 -11.66
C LYS A 307 -19.42 -12.23 -10.27
N LYS A 308 -20.32 -12.67 -9.41
CA LYS A 308 -20.07 -12.96 -7.98
C LYS A 308 -18.94 -13.98 -7.75
N ASN A 309 -18.85 -15.00 -8.59
CA ASN A 309 -17.87 -16.10 -8.44
C ASN A 309 -16.58 -15.87 -9.23
N ASP A 310 -16.51 -14.82 -10.08
CA ASP A 310 -15.38 -14.53 -10.95
C ASP A 310 -14.96 -13.07 -10.86
N ARG A 311 -14.68 -12.63 -9.65
CA ARG A 311 -14.37 -11.22 -9.37
C ARG A 311 -12.94 -10.88 -9.71
N TYR A 312 -12.77 -9.82 -10.47
CA TYR A 312 -11.50 -9.18 -10.77
C TYR A 312 -11.70 -7.70 -11.04
N ILE A 313 -10.64 -6.95 -10.95
CA ILE A 313 -10.65 -5.51 -11.18
C ILE A 313 -9.58 -5.18 -12.19
N ALA A 314 -9.88 -4.30 -13.12
CA ALA A 314 -8.92 -3.62 -13.95
C ALA A 314 -8.95 -2.11 -13.66
N ASP A 315 -7.83 -1.44 -13.87
CA ASP A 315 -7.78 0.03 -13.84
C ASP A 315 -7.29 0.58 -15.18
N ILE A 316 -7.67 1.81 -15.45
CA ILE A 316 -7.20 2.57 -16.60
C ILE A 316 -6.32 3.71 -16.10
N ARG A 317 -5.07 3.74 -16.55
CA ARG A 317 -4.03 4.69 -16.19
C ARG A 317 -3.47 5.38 -17.39
N PRO A 318 -3.17 6.70 -17.34
CA PRO A 318 -2.52 7.39 -18.43
C PRO A 318 -1.08 6.94 -18.61
N GLY A 319 -0.55 7.06 -19.81
CA GLY A 319 0.89 7.07 -20.04
C GLY A 319 1.55 8.30 -19.42
N ASN A 320 2.84 8.23 -19.14
CA ASN A 320 3.62 9.38 -18.70
C ASN A 320 5.06 9.30 -19.23
N SER A 321 5.78 10.41 -19.09
CA SER A 321 7.17 10.50 -19.57
C SER A 321 8.08 9.47 -18.96
N ILE A 322 7.89 9.13 -17.68
CA ILE A 322 8.70 8.15 -16.96
C ILE A 322 8.55 6.77 -17.55
N ILE A 323 7.33 6.35 -17.88
CA ILE A 323 7.10 5.03 -18.51
C ILE A 323 7.66 5.03 -19.92
N THR A 324 7.53 6.13 -20.66
CA THR A 324 8.08 6.22 -22.03
C THR A 324 9.60 6.25 -22.03
N ASP A 325 10.23 7.01 -21.14
CA ASP A 325 11.69 7.01 -20.95
C ASP A 325 12.17 5.61 -20.54
N ALA A 326 11.45 4.94 -19.65
CA ALA A 326 11.72 3.56 -19.26
C ALA A 326 11.66 2.56 -20.42
N ILE A 327 10.68 2.70 -21.28
CA ILE A 327 10.56 1.85 -22.50
C ILE A 327 11.74 2.11 -23.45
N ILE A 328 12.11 3.37 -23.63
CA ILE A 328 13.24 3.76 -24.48
C ILE A 328 14.56 3.22 -23.92
N ASP A 329 14.77 3.33 -22.63
CA ASP A 329 15.98 2.82 -21.97
C ASP A 329 16.07 1.28 -22.06
N LEU A 330 14.94 0.59 -21.95
CA LEU A 330 14.86 -0.86 -22.10
C LEU A 330 15.17 -1.30 -23.52
N TYR A 331 14.71 -0.51 -24.48
CA TYR A 331 14.87 -0.77 -25.90
C TYR A 331 15.66 0.38 -26.54
N LYS A 332 16.99 0.43 -26.28
CA LYS A 332 17.86 1.54 -26.72
C LYS A 332 17.79 1.83 -28.22
N PHE A 333 17.43 0.84 -29.04
CA PHE A 333 17.17 1.04 -30.48
C PHE A 333 15.99 2.00 -30.74
N LEU A 334 15.13 2.26 -29.74
CA LEU A 334 14.04 3.25 -29.84
C LEU A 334 14.51 4.68 -29.55
N LEU A 335 15.75 4.87 -29.13
CA LEU A 335 16.28 6.22 -28.78
C LEU A 335 16.10 7.26 -29.91
N PRO A 336 16.35 6.94 -31.18
CA PRO A 336 16.09 7.88 -32.29
C PRO A 336 14.60 8.23 -32.42
N LEU A 337 13.70 7.37 -31.93
CA LEU A 337 12.26 7.58 -31.96
C LEU A 337 11.72 8.25 -30.71
N LYS A 338 12.58 8.70 -29.78
CA LYS A 338 12.19 9.29 -28.49
C LYS A 338 11.20 10.45 -28.68
N PHE A 339 11.42 11.32 -29.64
CA PHE A 339 10.52 12.43 -29.96
C PHE A 339 9.13 11.92 -30.32
N PHE A 340 9.05 10.91 -31.19
CA PHE A 340 7.80 10.31 -31.64
C PHE A 340 7.08 9.58 -30.48
N ILE A 341 7.81 8.81 -29.69
CA ILE A 341 7.28 8.10 -28.51
C ILE A 341 6.72 9.09 -27.50
N ASN A 342 7.36 10.22 -27.29
CA ASN A 342 6.84 11.28 -26.42
C ASN A 342 5.55 11.90 -26.94
N HIS A 343 5.31 11.93 -28.24
CA HIS A 343 4.04 12.37 -28.82
C HIS A 343 2.92 11.36 -28.61
N ILE A 344 3.22 10.06 -28.70
CA ILE A 344 2.22 9.01 -28.53
C ILE A 344 1.94 8.64 -27.08
N LYS A 345 2.72 9.15 -26.10
CA LYS A 345 2.53 8.80 -24.67
C LYS A 345 1.12 9.08 -24.16
N GLU A 346 0.48 10.13 -24.67
CA GLU A 346 -0.89 10.51 -24.32
C GLU A 346 -1.94 9.55 -24.93
N TYR A 347 -1.54 8.71 -25.87
CA TYR A 347 -2.34 7.63 -26.45
C TYR A 347 -2.00 6.25 -25.87
N LEU A 348 -1.16 6.18 -24.83
CA LEU A 348 -0.86 4.95 -24.14
C LEU A 348 -1.73 4.84 -22.88
N ILE A 349 -2.41 3.71 -22.78
CA ILE A 349 -3.17 3.32 -21.58
C ILE A 349 -2.48 2.16 -20.92
N PHE A 350 -2.26 2.27 -19.63
CA PHE A 350 -1.81 1.16 -18.79
C PHE A 350 -2.95 0.65 -17.93
N SER A 351 -2.96 -0.64 -17.69
CA SER A 351 -3.95 -1.30 -16.84
C SER A 351 -3.29 -2.32 -15.94
N ASN A 352 -3.68 -2.32 -14.67
CA ASN A 352 -3.42 -3.44 -13.79
C ASN A 352 -4.69 -4.28 -13.69
N ILE A 353 -4.58 -5.56 -14.01
CA ILE A 353 -5.63 -6.52 -13.75
C ILE A 353 -5.29 -7.27 -12.49
N LEU A 354 -6.17 -7.26 -11.52
CA LEU A 354 -5.98 -7.89 -10.21
C LEU A 354 -7.09 -8.90 -9.95
N LEU A 355 -6.68 -10.08 -9.50
CA LEU A 355 -7.57 -11.14 -9.10
C LEU A 355 -7.92 -11.06 -7.61
N ASP A 356 -8.95 -11.79 -7.24
CA ASP A 356 -9.34 -12.05 -5.85
C ASP A 356 -8.18 -12.67 -5.06
N SER A 357 -8.03 -12.31 -3.80
CA SER A 357 -6.99 -12.83 -2.92
C SER A 357 -7.09 -14.33 -2.64
N LYS A 358 -8.21 -14.98 -2.96
CA LYS A 358 -8.31 -16.45 -2.93
C LYS A 358 -7.26 -17.13 -3.82
N TYR A 359 -6.80 -16.42 -4.86
CA TYR A 359 -5.74 -16.84 -5.77
C TYR A 359 -4.33 -16.51 -5.27
N SER A 360 -4.18 -15.93 -4.08
CA SER A 360 -2.84 -15.70 -3.50
C SER A 360 -2.09 -17.01 -3.31
N ASP A 361 -0.85 -17.02 -3.71
CA ASP A 361 0.04 -18.17 -3.52
C ASP A 361 1.40 -17.70 -2.99
N LEU A 362 1.37 -16.97 -1.91
CA LEU A 362 2.54 -16.47 -1.25
C LEU A 362 2.51 -16.91 0.22
N TYR A 363 3.62 -17.50 0.66
CA TYR A 363 3.76 -18.05 2.00
C TYR A 363 5.02 -17.53 2.66
N MET A 364 5.00 -17.44 3.97
CA MET A 364 6.19 -17.19 4.78
C MET A 364 6.31 -18.19 5.92
N LYS A 365 7.54 -18.51 6.27
CA LYS A 365 7.90 -19.37 7.38
C LYS A 365 9.16 -18.85 8.06
N VAL A 366 9.15 -18.76 9.38
CA VAL A 366 10.35 -18.46 10.15
C VAL A 366 11.05 -19.77 10.49
N GLU A 367 12.31 -19.90 10.12
CA GLU A 367 13.13 -21.09 10.41
C GLU A 367 13.89 -20.94 11.74
N LYS A 368 14.52 -22.02 12.19
CA LYS A 368 15.19 -22.06 13.50
C LYS A 368 16.25 -20.97 13.72
N ASN A 369 16.91 -20.53 12.65
CA ASN A 369 17.94 -19.48 12.70
C ASN A 369 17.39 -18.06 12.50
N SER A 370 16.08 -17.84 12.76
CA SER A 370 15.39 -16.56 12.50
C SER A 370 15.44 -16.12 11.03
N VAL A 371 15.81 -17.00 10.12
CA VAL A 371 15.67 -16.78 8.68
C VAL A 371 14.19 -16.88 8.33
N THR A 372 13.70 -15.92 7.61
CA THR A 372 12.31 -15.92 7.15
C THR A 372 12.27 -16.22 5.65
N LYS A 373 11.80 -17.40 5.30
CA LYS A 373 11.59 -17.78 3.90
C LYS A 373 10.24 -17.27 3.39
N ILE A 374 10.23 -16.69 2.19
CA ILE A 374 9.04 -16.26 1.46
C ILE A 374 9.04 -16.98 0.11
N TYR A 375 7.99 -17.71 -0.19
CA TYR A 375 7.92 -18.58 -1.34
C TYR A 375 6.50 -18.77 -1.89
N SER A 376 6.42 -19.28 -3.10
CA SER A 376 5.19 -19.69 -3.78
C SER A 376 5.21 -21.21 -3.94
N LYS A 377 4.06 -21.87 -3.83
CA LYS A 377 3.93 -23.33 -3.95
C LYS A 377 3.55 -23.78 -5.34
N ASN A 378 2.80 -22.92 -6.05
CA ASN A 378 2.19 -23.29 -7.31
C ASN A 378 2.81 -22.50 -8.46
N GLN A 379 2.47 -22.95 -9.67
CA GLN A 379 2.82 -22.20 -10.89
C GLN A 379 2.11 -20.84 -10.94
N PRO A 380 2.71 -19.85 -11.57
CA PRO A 380 2.12 -18.52 -11.69
C PRO A 380 0.71 -18.57 -12.29
N ILE A 381 -0.24 -17.86 -11.67
CA ILE A 381 -1.63 -17.73 -12.12
C ILE A 381 -1.76 -16.89 -13.42
N SER A 382 -0.71 -16.83 -14.20
CA SER A 382 -0.61 -16.01 -15.41
C SER A 382 -1.69 -16.33 -16.45
N PHE A 383 -2.10 -17.60 -16.56
CA PHE A 383 -3.14 -18.02 -17.51
C PHE A 383 -4.50 -17.35 -17.18
N GLU A 384 -4.95 -17.45 -15.94
CA GLU A 384 -6.20 -16.82 -15.49
C GLU A 384 -6.15 -15.30 -15.65
N LEU A 385 -5.03 -14.68 -15.31
CA LEU A 385 -4.81 -13.25 -15.50
C LEU A 385 -4.88 -12.85 -16.98
N LYS A 386 -4.27 -13.59 -17.88
CA LYS A 386 -4.35 -13.34 -19.33
C LYS A 386 -5.77 -13.50 -19.86
N LYS A 387 -6.53 -14.50 -19.39
CA LYS A 387 -7.94 -14.69 -19.73
C LYS A 387 -8.80 -13.48 -19.31
N LYS A 388 -8.61 -12.95 -18.08
CA LYS A 388 -9.33 -11.76 -17.63
C LYS A 388 -8.90 -10.51 -18.42
N ASN A 389 -7.62 -10.41 -18.74
CA ASN A 389 -7.13 -9.34 -19.60
C ASN A 389 -7.81 -9.35 -20.97
N LYS A 390 -7.97 -10.51 -21.59
CA LYS A 390 -8.66 -10.64 -22.87
C LYS A 390 -10.12 -10.13 -22.79
N ASN A 391 -10.79 -10.35 -21.66
CA ASN A 391 -12.14 -9.84 -21.46
C ASN A 391 -12.17 -8.30 -21.34
N ILE A 392 -11.24 -7.70 -20.59
CA ILE A 392 -11.09 -6.24 -20.49
C ILE A 392 -10.70 -5.64 -21.84
N PHE A 393 -9.76 -6.26 -22.55
CA PHE A 393 -9.39 -5.84 -23.89
C PHE A 393 -10.62 -5.79 -24.83
N ARG A 394 -11.41 -6.87 -24.89
CA ARG A 394 -12.63 -6.92 -25.72
C ARG A 394 -13.65 -5.85 -25.32
N PHE A 395 -13.81 -5.62 -24.02
CA PHE A 395 -14.68 -4.57 -23.48
C PHE A 395 -14.24 -3.18 -23.94
N LEU A 396 -12.96 -2.84 -23.80
CA LEU A 396 -12.41 -1.55 -24.20
C LEU A 396 -12.45 -1.37 -25.74
N LEU A 397 -12.18 -2.42 -26.49
CA LEU A 397 -12.25 -2.41 -27.96
C LEU A 397 -13.69 -2.17 -28.47
N LYS A 398 -14.67 -2.90 -27.90
CA LYS A 398 -16.09 -2.74 -28.22
C LYS A 398 -16.56 -1.30 -27.97
N ASN A 399 -16.09 -0.66 -26.90
CA ASN A 399 -16.42 0.71 -26.56
C ASN A 399 -15.56 1.77 -27.29
N LYS A 400 -14.77 1.33 -28.29
CA LYS A 400 -13.93 2.21 -29.11
C LYS A 400 -12.93 3.06 -28.31
N ILE A 401 -12.43 2.54 -27.17
CA ILE A 401 -11.45 3.20 -26.32
C ILE A 401 -10.03 2.94 -26.80
N ILE A 402 -9.76 1.73 -27.33
CA ILE A 402 -8.43 1.29 -27.75
C ILE A 402 -8.40 0.79 -29.18
N TYR A 403 -7.21 0.72 -29.76
CA TYR A 403 -6.91 -0.05 -30.96
C TYR A 403 -6.68 -1.53 -30.60
N PRO A 404 -6.71 -2.47 -31.58
CA PRO A 404 -6.47 -3.89 -31.34
C PRO A 404 -4.96 -4.22 -31.13
N ILE A 405 -4.26 -3.34 -30.44
CA ILE A 405 -2.83 -3.42 -30.14
C ILE A 405 -2.64 -3.39 -28.64
N TYR A 406 -2.05 -4.47 -28.08
CA TYR A 406 -1.75 -4.51 -26.65
C TYR A 406 -0.57 -5.44 -26.35
N LYS A 407 0.09 -5.18 -25.21
CA LYS A 407 1.12 -6.05 -24.64
C LYS A 407 0.81 -6.33 -23.19
N THR A 408 1.17 -7.51 -22.71
CA THR A 408 0.98 -7.92 -21.31
C THR A 408 2.29 -8.36 -20.70
N SER A 409 2.43 -8.11 -19.40
CA SER A 409 3.55 -8.59 -18.60
C SER A 409 3.05 -9.13 -17.27
N PHE A 410 3.50 -10.31 -16.87
CA PHE A 410 3.29 -10.87 -15.54
C PHE A 410 4.53 -10.56 -14.69
N PRO A 411 4.42 -9.66 -13.70
CA PRO A 411 5.58 -9.20 -12.93
C PRO A 411 6.06 -10.21 -11.87
N GLY A 412 5.35 -11.31 -11.67
CA GLY A 412 5.66 -12.33 -10.66
C GLY A 412 4.69 -12.32 -9.47
N THR A 413 4.75 -13.37 -8.65
CA THR A 413 3.90 -13.52 -7.46
C THR A 413 4.32 -12.51 -6.37
N GLY A 414 3.37 -11.75 -5.85
CA GLY A 414 3.60 -10.72 -4.82
C GLY A 414 3.97 -9.33 -5.34
N ALA A 415 4.09 -9.15 -6.66
CA ALA A 415 4.56 -7.90 -7.26
C ALA A 415 3.58 -6.72 -7.18
N GLU A 416 2.36 -6.91 -6.72
CA GLU A 416 1.40 -5.82 -6.48
C GLU A 416 1.63 -5.07 -5.17
N TYR A 417 2.48 -5.62 -4.29
CA TYR A 417 2.91 -5.01 -3.02
C TYR A 417 1.80 -4.73 -2.00
N HIS A 418 0.62 -5.31 -2.19
CA HIS A 418 -0.49 -5.27 -1.25
C HIS A 418 -0.51 -6.56 -0.42
N TYR A 419 0.27 -6.60 0.66
CA TYR A 419 0.34 -7.77 1.55
C TYR A 419 -0.61 -7.58 2.72
N PHE A 420 -1.38 -8.65 3.07
CA PHE A 420 -2.35 -8.60 4.15
C PHE A 420 -2.74 -9.98 4.69
N GLY A 421 -3.54 -10.00 5.75
CA GLY A 421 -4.29 -11.16 6.21
C GLY A 421 -3.52 -12.23 6.94
N THR A 422 -2.32 -11.93 7.44
CA THR A 422 -1.47 -12.90 8.15
C THR A 422 -1.82 -13.06 9.63
N ILE A 423 -2.43 -12.03 10.26
CA ILE A 423 -2.80 -11.98 11.69
C ILE A 423 -4.23 -11.43 11.80
N PRO A 424 -5.24 -12.14 11.28
CA PRO A 424 -6.57 -11.55 11.04
C PRO A 424 -7.34 -11.22 12.32
N ILE A 425 -8.23 -10.21 12.22
CA ILE A 425 -9.21 -9.89 13.26
C ILE A 425 -10.16 -11.08 13.43
N ASN A 426 -10.40 -11.49 14.68
CA ASN A 426 -11.42 -12.48 15.06
C ASN A 426 -11.31 -13.88 14.45
N SER A 427 -10.15 -14.31 14.02
CA SER A 427 -9.92 -15.72 13.73
C SER A 427 -10.07 -16.55 15.02
N SER A 428 -11.14 -17.33 15.11
CA SER A 428 -11.68 -17.88 16.37
C SER A 428 -10.77 -18.81 17.15
N LYS A 429 -9.76 -19.46 16.54
CA LYS A 429 -8.95 -20.50 17.20
C LYS A 429 -7.43 -20.31 17.09
N SER A 430 -6.94 -19.29 16.41
CA SER A 430 -5.51 -19.10 16.20
C SER A 430 -4.88 -18.17 17.23
N LYS A 431 -3.76 -18.60 17.84
CA LYS A 431 -2.90 -17.69 18.63
C LYS A 431 -2.36 -16.54 17.78
N LEU A 432 -2.22 -16.76 16.47
CA LEU A 432 -1.81 -15.77 15.48
C LEU A 432 -3.03 -15.01 14.97
N SER A 433 -3.69 -14.27 15.85
CA SER A 433 -4.84 -13.43 15.51
C SER A 433 -4.98 -12.29 16.51
N VAL A 434 -5.72 -11.26 16.13
CA VAL A 434 -6.04 -10.11 16.98
C VAL A 434 -7.54 -10.10 17.33
N ASN A 435 -7.88 -9.45 18.42
CA ASN A 435 -9.26 -9.14 18.77
C ASN A 435 -9.75 -7.91 17.96
N GLU A 436 -10.98 -7.48 18.18
CA GLU A 436 -11.61 -6.34 17.50
C GLU A 436 -10.90 -5.00 17.73
N ASN A 437 -10.17 -4.87 18.82
CA ASN A 437 -9.32 -3.71 19.11
C ASN A 437 -7.91 -3.86 18.53
N CYS A 438 -7.70 -4.84 17.66
CA CYS A 438 -6.41 -5.16 17.05
C CYS A 438 -5.31 -5.47 18.08
N GLN A 439 -5.69 -5.94 19.27
CA GLN A 439 -4.77 -6.48 20.27
C GLN A 439 -4.48 -7.95 19.94
N LEU A 440 -3.19 -8.33 19.99
CA LEU A 440 -2.79 -9.73 19.84
C LEU A 440 -3.45 -10.57 20.94
N LYS A 441 -4.18 -11.62 20.58
CA LYS A 441 -4.93 -12.42 21.55
C LYS A 441 -4.04 -13.07 22.61
N SER A 442 -2.84 -13.48 22.25
CA SER A 442 -1.85 -14.05 23.16
C SER A 442 -1.17 -13.02 24.06
N ASN A 443 -1.23 -11.71 23.70
CA ASN A 443 -0.70 -10.62 24.52
C ASN A 443 -1.41 -9.30 24.20
N PRO A 444 -2.37 -8.85 25.04
CA PRO A 444 -3.18 -7.66 24.78
C PRO A 444 -2.39 -6.34 24.82
N ASN A 445 -1.13 -6.35 25.23
CA ASN A 445 -0.25 -5.19 25.20
C ASN A 445 0.40 -4.95 23.84
N ILE A 446 0.21 -5.85 22.88
CA ILE A 446 0.67 -5.70 21.49
C ILE A 446 -0.53 -5.40 20.61
N TYR A 447 -0.50 -4.26 19.94
CA TYR A 447 -1.49 -3.81 18.97
C TYR A 447 -0.91 -3.90 17.56
N ILE A 448 -1.73 -4.22 16.57
CA ILE A 448 -1.33 -4.31 15.17
C ILE A 448 -2.23 -3.40 14.35
N VAL A 449 -1.64 -2.46 13.58
CA VAL A 449 -2.39 -1.42 12.87
C VAL A 449 -2.17 -1.40 11.36
N ASP A 450 -1.38 -2.34 10.82
CA ASP A 450 -1.14 -2.47 9.39
C ASP A 450 -2.06 -3.49 8.68
N GLY A 451 -1.71 -3.85 7.44
CA GLY A 451 -2.51 -4.75 6.60
C GLY A 451 -2.64 -6.18 7.11
N SER A 452 -1.76 -6.63 8.01
CA SER A 452 -1.76 -8.02 8.50
C SER A 452 -3.07 -8.42 9.18
N VAL A 453 -3.85 -7.46 9.72
CA VAL A 453 -5.08 -7.73 10.45
C VAL A 453 -6.33 -7.88 9.58
N PHE A 454 -6.27 -7.58 8.29
CA PHE A 454 -7.42 -7.61 7.39
C PHE A 454 -7.37 -8.78 6.41
N ASP A 455 -8.54 -9.25 6.03
CA ASP A 455 -8.75 -10.21 4.96
C ASP A 455 -9.48 -9.52 3.78
N PHE A 456 -8.72 -8.81 2.95
CA PHE A 456 -9.28 -8.21 1.74
C PHE A 456 -9.45 -9.29 0.67
N ARG A 457 -10.64 -9.40 0.12
CA ARG A 457 -10.96 -10.46 -0.86
C ARG A 457 -10.86 -9.98 -2.28
N VAL A 458 -11.53 -8.89 -2.60
CA VAL A 458 -11.82 -8.52 -3.98
C VAL A 458 -11.41 -7.11 -4.30
N ASN A 459 -11.57 -6.19 -3.34
CA ASN A 459 -11.40 -4.78 -3.61
C ASN A 459 -9.94 -4.37 -3.44
N LYS A 460 -9.51 -3.46 -4.30
CA LYS A 460 -8.13 -2.95 -4.32
C LYS A 460 -7.96 -1.76 -3.41
N TYR A 461 -6.69 -1.38 -3.26
CA TYR A 461 -6.29 -0.15 -2.59
C TYR A 461 -6.72 -0.10 -1.13
N PRO A 462 -6.32 -1.08 -0.33
CA PRO A 462 -6.79 -1.24 1.04
C PRO A 462 -6.24 -0.17 2.00
N LEU A 463 -5.25 0.61 1.58
CA LEU A 463 -4.47 1.47 2.48
C LEU A 463 -5.34 2.50 3.23
N ALA A 464 -6.33 3.10 2.56
CA ALA A 464 -7.23 4.05 3.23
C ALA A 464 -8.07 3.40 4.35
N LEU A 465 -8.50 2.14 4.17
CA LEU A 465 -9.20 1.42 5.22
C LEU A 465 -8.27 1.02 6.37
N ILE A 466 -7.04 0.63 6.06
CA ILE A 466 -6.01 0.33 7.05
C ILE A 466 -5.71 1.59 7.89
N MET A 467 -5.53 2.75 7.26
CA MET A 467 -5.37 4.04 7.93
C MET A 467 -6.56 4.39 8.84
N ALA A 468 -7.77 4.17 8.36
CA ALA A 468 -8.99 4.42 9.13
C ALA A 468 -9.07 3.54 10.38
N ASN A 469 -8.72 2.26 10.25
CA ASN A 469 -8.64 1.36 11.40
C ASN A 469 -7.54 1.79 12.37
N ALA A 470 -6.38 2.20 11.89
CA ALA A 470 -5.30 2.71 12.72
C ALA A 470 -5.75 3.95 13.53
N ARG A 471 -6.48 4.89 12.91
CA ARG A 471 -7.14 6.02 13.64
C ARG A 471 -8.10 5.54 14.70
N ARG A 472 -8.92 4.54 14.38
CA ARG A 472 -9.86 3.95 15.33
C ARG A 472 -9.12 3.41 16.57
N ILE A 473 -8.04 2.68 16.36
CA ILE A 473 -7.24 2.13 17.46
C ILE A 473 -6.58 3.26 18.27
N GLY A 474 -6.00 4.27 17.60
CA GLY A 474 -5.42 5.44 18.28
C GLY A 474 -6.42 6.18 19.17
N ASN A 475 -7.68 6.29 18.74
CA ASN A 475 -8.75 6.89 19.56
C ASN A 475 -9.17 5.99 20.74
N ASN A 476 -9.11 4.68 20.61
CA ASN A 476 -9.64 3.74 21.61
C ASN A 476 -8.59 3.28 22.63
N ILE A 477 -7.30 3.31 22.29
CA ILE A 477 -6.25 2.87 23.22
C ILE A 477 -6.19 3.80 24.44
N LYS A 478 -6.24 3.19 25.62
CA LYS A 478 -6.18 3.90 26.91
C LYS A 478 -4.74 4.07 27.40
#